data_e963ffe70ad056bf1d052d54f7d0fb4d
#
_entry.id   e963ffe70ad056bf1d052d54f7d0fb4d
#
_cell.length_a   1.000
_cell.length_b   1.000
_cell.length_c   1.000
_cell.angle_alpha   90.00
_cell.angle_beta   90.00
_cell.angle_gamma   90.00
#
_symmetry.space_group_name_H-M   'P 1'
#
loop_
_entity.id
_entity.type
_entity.pdbx_description
1 polymer ?
#
loop_
_entity_poly.entity_id
_entity_poly.type
_entity_poly.pdbx_seq_one_letter_code
_entity_poly.pdbx_strand_id
1 'polypeptide(L)'
;ATVIDLIAKLGINTKDIPSLPSICLGSADITLLEMVGAYGAFANEGNYLQPTFITRIEDKNGHIIYQHTAEARNAISPENAYTVVKLMEGVTQSGSGAHLRTKGADGYDSMYKNVITGYPYAFKNPIAGKTGTTQNQSDGWFMGMVPNLVTGVWVGGEDRSVHFKGIRSGEGAHLARPI
;
A
#
# COMPACT_ATOMS: atom_id res chain seq x y z
N ALA A 1 10.60 -12.27 -18.30
CA ALA A 1 10.87 -11.59 -17.04
C ALA A 1 10.35 -12.44 -15.88
N THR A 2 11.16 -12.65 -14.86
CA THR A 2 10.74 -13.34 -13.65
C THR A 2 9.94 -12.37 -12.75
N VAL A 3 9.24 -12.90 -11.73
CA VAL A 3 8.56 -12.06 -10.73
C VAL A 3 9.58 -11.13 -10.05
N ILE A 4 10.78 -11.63 -9.75
CA ILE A 4 11.88 -10.84 -9.17
C ILE A 4 12.26 -9.65 -10.06
N ASP A 5 12.41 -9.88 -11.38
CA ASP A 5 12.74 -8.79 -12.33
C ASP A 5 11.65 -7.71 -12.34
N LEU A 6 10.39 -8.13 -12.23
CA LEU A 6 9.27 -7.19 -12.21
C LEU A 6 9.27 -6.33 -10.94
N ILE A 7 9.40 -6.94 -9.77
CA ILE A 7 9.40 -6.17 -8.51
C ILE A 7 10.63 -5.27 -8.39
N ALA A 8 11.78 -5.67 -8.96
CA ALA A 8 12.96 -4.79 -9.06
C ALA A 8 12.67 -3.54 -9.93
N LYS A 9 11.96 -3.70 -11.04
CA LYS A 9 11.53 -2.56 -11.89
C LYS A 9 10.58 -1.63 -11.14
N LEU A 10 9.77 -2.16 -10.23
CA LEU A 10 8.88 -1.41 -9.35
C LEU A 10 9.59 -0.75 -8.14
N GLY A 11 10.92 -0.81 -8.09
CA GLY A 11 11.73 -0.10 -7.10
C GLY A 11 12.01 -0.85 -5.81
N ILE A 12 11.60 -2.10 -5.70
CA ILE A 12 11.84 -2.94 -4.53
C ILE A 12 13.28 -3.48 -4.59
N ASN A 13 13.98 -3.41 -3.47
CA ASN A 13 15.30 -4.02 -3.33
C ASN A 13 15.17 -5.55 -3.28
N THR A 14 15.65 -6.23 -4.32
CA THR A 14 15.51 -7.69 -4.46
C THR A 14 16.71 -8.48 -4.00
N LYS A 15 17.74 -7.82 -3.44
CA LYS A 15 19.02 -8.45 -3.09
C LYS A 15 18.87 -9.64 -2.15
N ASP A 16 17.99 -9.51 -1.18
CA ASP A 16 17.79 -10.50 -0.11
C ASP A 16 16.46 -11.28 -0.29
N ILE A 17 15.78 -11.09 -1.42
CA ILE A 17 14.53 -11.78 -1.71
C ILE A 17 14.81 -13.10 -2.45
N PRO A 18 14.55 -14.26 -1.84
CA PRO A 18 14.78 -15.54 -2.50
C PRO A 18 13.76 -15.77 -3.63
N SER A 19 14.23 -16.32 -4.75
CA SER A 19 13.36 -16.67 -5.88
C SER A 19 12.60 -17.98 -5.59
N LEU A 20 11.59 -17.89 -4.73
CA LEU A 20 10.74 -19.00 -4.32
C LEU A 20 9.28 -18.75 -4.73
N PRO A 21 8.48 -19.79 -5.01
CA PRO A 21 7.06 -19.62 -5.33
C PRO A 21 6.25 -18.88 -4.25
N SER A 22 6.68 -18.95 -2.99
CA SER A 22 6.05 -18.25 -1.85
C SER A 22 6.08 -16.72 -1.96
N ILE A 23 6.93 -16.15 -2.82
CA ILE A 23 6.95 -14.71 -3.06
C ILE A 23 5.59 -14.20 -3.57
N CYS A 24 4.85 -15.02 -4.31
CA CYS A 24 3.51 -14.70 -4.78
C CYS A 24 2.49 -14.57 -3.64
N LEU A 25 2.82 -15.07 -2.45
CA LEU A 25 2.03 -14.96 -1.23
C LEU A 25 2.51 -13.84 -0.29
N GLY A 26 3.49 -13.04 -0.74
CA GLY A 26 4.03 -11.93 0.05
C GLY A 26 4.99 -12.37 1.16
N SER A 27 5.81 -13.39 0.92
CA SER A 27 6.77 -13.91 1.92
C SER A 27 8.06 -13.09 2.05
N ALA A 28 8.20 -11.99 1.29
CA ALA A 28 9.37 -11.11 1.35
C ALA A 28 9.18 -9.99 2.36
N ASP A 29 10.25 -9.64 3.08
CA ASP A 29 10.29 -8.47 3.94
C ASP A 29 10.60 -7.23 3.07
N ILE A 30 9.65 -6.31 3.01
CA ILE A 30 9.70 -5.11 2.17
C ILE A 30 9.33 -3.92 3.03
N THR A 31 10.02 -2.79 2.87
CA THR A 31 9.71 -1.58 3.62
C THR A 31 8.40 -0.94 3.13
N LEU A 32 7.72 -0.23 4.02
CA LEU A 32 6.51 0.50 3.66
C LEU A 32 6.77 1.52 2.54
N LEU A 33 7.92 2.18 2.56
CA LEU A 33 8.30 3.16 1.53
C LEU A 33 8.46 2.52 0.14
N GLU A 34 9.12 1.36 0.07
CA GLU A 34 9.25 0.61 -1.19
C GLU A 34 7.88 0.17 -1.72
N MET A 35 7.00 -0.31 -0.83
CA MET A 35 5.64 -0.69 -1.22
C MET A 35 4.83 0.51 -1.74
N VAL A 36 4.87 1.66 -1.08
CA VAL A 36 4.22 2.88 -1.56
C VAL A 36 4.77 3.30 -2.93
N GLY A 37 6.10 3.24 -3.11
CA GLY A 37 6.75 3.53 -4.39
C GLY A 37 6.31 2.58 -5.51
N ALA A 38 6.24 1.27 -5.21
CA ALA A 38 5.80 0.25 -6.17
C ALA A 38 4.32 0.44 -6.57
N TYR A 39 3.45 0.73 -5.60
CA TYR A 39 2.03 1.04 -5.88
C TYR A 39 1.88 2.36 -6.64
N GLY A 40 2.79 3.33 -6.40
CA GLY A 40 2.89 4.56 -7.18
C GLY A 40 3.07 4.33 -8.66
N ALA A 41 3.81 3.29 -9.06
CA ALA A 41 3.97 2.94 -10.47
C ALA A 41 2.64 2.53 -11.14
N PHE A 42 1.75 1.82 -10.44
CA PHE A 42 0.42 1.49 -10.96
C PHE A 42 -0.46 2.73 -11.13
N ALA A 43 -0.43 3.65 -10.15
CA ALA A 43 -1.17 4.92 -10.21
C ALA A 43 -0.62 5.87 -11.28
N ASN A 44 0.65 5.71 -11.67
CA ASN A 44 1.38 6.53 -12.65
C ASN A 44 1.57 5.81 -13.98
N GLU A 45 0.54 5.13 -14.47
CA GLU A 45 0.50 4.50 -15.81
C GLU A 45 1.68 3.55 -16.08
N GLY A 46 2.16 2.86 -15.05
CA GLY A 46 3.26 1.91 -15.13
C GLY A 46 4.66 2.51 -15.01
N ASN A 47 4.76 3.81 -14.75
CA ASN A 47 6.03 4.50 -14.57
C ASN A 47 6.38 4.62 -13.08
N TYR A 48 7.47 4.00 -12.68
CA TYR A 48 8.01 4.12 -11.34
C TYR A 48 8.76 5.44 -11.15
N LEU A 49 8.45 6.12 -10.05
CA LEU A 49 9.19 7.27 -9.54
C LEU A 49 9.74 6.93 -8.17
N GLN A 50 11.02 7.17 -7.95
CA GLN A 50 11.62 6.94 -6.64
C GLN A 50 11.02 7.93 -5.62
N PRO A 51 10.45 7.44 -4.50
CA PRO A 51 9.98 8.31 -3.44
C PRO A 51 11.09 9.21 -2.90
N THR A 52 10.78 10.48 -2.68
CA THR A 52 11.69 11.46 -2.08
C THR A 52 10.98 12.28 -1.02
N PHE A 53 11.71 12.68 0.01
CA PHE A 53 11.21 13.56 1.08
C PHE A 53 11.64 15.01 0.90
N ILE A 54 12.70 15.25 0.08
CA ILE A 54 13.26 16.58 -0.12
C ILE A 54 13.26 16.88 -1.62
N THR A 55 12.44 17.82 -2.01
CA THR A 55 12.34 18.25 -3.41
C THR A 55 13.22 19.46 -3.72
N ARG A 56 13.47 20.32 -2.71
CA ARG A 56 14.27 21.53 -2.88
C ARG A 56 14.87 21.97 -1.55
N ILE A 57 16.10 22.48 -1.59
CA ILE A 57 16.77 23.14 -0.48
C ILE A 57 17.24 24.51 -0.97
N GLU A 58 16.94 25.56 -0.21
CA GLU A 58 17.38 26.92 -0.48
C GLU A 58 18.16 27.50 0.71
N ASP A 59 19.06 28.44 0.42
CA ASP A 59 19.68 29.27 1.45
C ASP A 59 18.71 30.38 1.92
N LYS A 60 19.16 31.15 2.92
CA LYS A 60 18.37 32.28 3.47
C LYS A 60 18.14 33.43 2.47
N ASN A 61 18.83 33.44 1.33
CA ASN A 61 18.72 34.45 0.28
C ASN A 61 17.86 33.94 -0.91
N GLY A 62 17.34 32.69 -0.85
CA GLY A 62 16.59 32.07 -1.91
C GLY A 62 17.45 31.40 -2.99
N HIS A 63 18.77 31.27 -2.80
CA HIS A 63 19.60 30.52 -3.73
C HIS A 63 19.33 29.01 -3.56
N ILE A 64 19.12 28.34 -4.69
CA ILE A 64 18.87 26.88 -4.71
C ILE A 64 20.19 26.16 -4.45
N ILE A 65 20.27 25.44 -3.31
CA ILE A 65 21.40 24.58 -2.95
C ILE A 65 21.21 23.19 -3.55
N TYR A 66 19.94 22.70 -3.56
CA TYR A 66 19.57 21.38 -4.08
C TYR A 66 18.20 21.47 -4.74
N GLN A 67 18.08 20.82 -5.89
CA GLN A 67 16.81 20.60 -6.58
C GLN A 67 16.73 19.15 -7.00
N HIS A 68 15.72 18.43 -6.50
CA HIS A 68 15.45 17.07 -6.95
C HIS A 68 14.90 17.09 -8.38
N THR A 69 15.47 16.27 -9.25
CA THR A 69 14.91 15.99 -10.57
C THR A 69 14.33 14.59 -10.54
N ALA A 70 13.02 14.50 -10.68
CA ALA A 70 12.36 13.21 -10.70
C ALA A 70 12.63 12.48 -12.02
N GLU A 71 13.19 11.28 -11.95
CA GLU A 71 13.42 10.42 -13.10
C GLU A 71 12.40 9.29 -13.09
N ALA A 72 11.48 9.33 -14.06
CA ALA A 72 10.53 8.25 -14.26
C ALA A 72 11.18 7.13 -15.08
N ARG A 73 10.99 5.87 -14.64
CA ARG A 73 11.35 4.71 -15.43
C ARG A 73 10.14 3.83 -15.69
N ASN A 74 9.97 3.36 -16.92
CA ASN A 74 8.89 2.45 -17.24
C ASN A 74 9.14 1.08 -16.60
N ALA A 75 8.24 0.65 -15.73
CA ALA A 75 8.28 -0.64 -15.04
C ALA A 75 7.36 -1.66 -15.70
N ILE A 76 6.15 -1.25 -16.09
CA ILE A 76 5.13 -2.06 -16.76
C ILE A 76 4.40 -1.21 -17.81
N SER A 77 3.69 -1.86 -18.75
CA SER A 77 2.91 -1.10 -19.72
C SER A 77 1.71 -0.41 -19.09
N PRO A 78 1.24 0.73 -19.65
CA PRO A 78 0.05 1.43 -19.16
C PRO A 78 -1.20 0.55 -19.08
N GLU A 79 -1.39 -0.34 -20.05
CA GLU A 79 -2.54 -1.26 -20.10
C GLU A 79 -2.51 -2.25 -18.93
N ASN A 80 -1.32 -2.77 -18.61
CA ASN A 80 -1.14 -3.68 -17.48
C ASN A 80 -1.34 -2.93 -16.15
N ALA A 81 -0.80 -1.71 -16.02
CA ALA A 81 -1.02 -0.86 -14.85
C ALA A 81 -2.51 -0.59 -14.64
N TYR A 82 -3.22 -0.18 -15.69
CA TYR A 82 -4.67 0.05 -15.65
C TYR A 82 -5.44 -1.20 -15.25
N THR A 83 -5.09 -2.36 -15.82
CA THR A 83 -5.75 -3.64 -15.49
C THR A 83 -5.59 -3.98 -14.01
N VAL A 84 -4.38 -3.81 -13.46
CA VAL A 84 -4.11 -4.06 -12.02
C VAL A 84 -4.90 -3.08 -11.15
N VAL A 85 -4.94 -1.78 -11.50
CA VAL A 85 -5.75 -0.79 -10.78
C VAL A 85 -7.22 -1.18 -10.77
N LYS A 86 -7.79 -1.63 -11.90
CA LYS A 86 -9.19 -2.08 -11.98
C LYS A 86 -9.46 -3.32 -11.13
N LEU A 87 -8.54 -4.27 -11.07
CA LEU A 87 -8.66 -5.41 -10.16
C LEU A 87 -8.64 -4.97 -8.69
N MET A 88 -7.79 -4.01 -8.34
CA MET A 88 -7.71 -3.46 -6.99
C MET A 88 -8.92 -2.57 -6.62
N GLU A 89 -9.59 -1.93 -7.58
CA GLU A 89 -10.88 -1.28 -7.34
C GLU A 89 -11.95 -2.29 -6.88
N GLY A 90 -11.95 -3.50 -7.44
CA GLY A 90 -12.83 -4.59 -7.01
C GLY A 90 -12.67 -4.96 -5.54
N VAL A 91 -11.46 -4.85 -4.98
CA VAL A 91 -11.18 -5.12 -3.56
C VAL A 91 -11.95 -4.16 -2.65
N THR A 92 -12.08 -2.89 -3.03
CA THR A 92 -12.83 -1.90 -2.25
C THR A 92 -14.33 -1.90 -2.54
N GLN A 93 -14.77 -2.51 -3.64
CA GLN A 93 -16.19 -2.61 -3.98
C GLN A 93 -16.88 -3.80 -3.29
N SER A 94 -16.25 -4.97 -3.31
CA SER A 94 -16.85 -6.23 -2.79
C SER A 94 -15.86 -7.15 -2.09
N GLY A 95 -14.57 -6.75 -1.97
CA GLY A 95 -13.51 -7.53 -1.32
C GLY A 95 -13.22 -7.07 0.11
N SER A 96 -12.02 -7.36 0.59
CA SER A 96 -11.55 -7.05 1.96
C SER A 96 -11.47 -5.54 2.27
N GLY A 97 -11.54 -4.68 1.27
CA GLY A 97 -11.62 -3.22 1.39
C GLY A 97 -13.06 -2.65 1.39
N ALA A 98 -14.09 -3.47 1.26
CA ALA A 98 -15.48 -3.01 1.06
C ALA A 98 -16.02 -2.14 2.21
N HIS A 99 -15.53 -2.32 3.43
CA HIS A 99 -15.92 -1.50 4.58
C HIS A 99 -15.57 -0.01 4.43
N LEU A 100 -14.64 0.37 3.55
CA LEU A 100 -14.41 1.77 3.22
C LEU A 100 -15.63 2.46 2.62
N ARG A 101 -16.58 1.70 2.08
CA ARG A 101 -17.79 2.18 1.42
C ARG A 101 -19.04 2.05 2.27
N THR A 102 -18.97 1.38 3.43
CA THR A 102 -20.13 1.18 4.31
C THR A 102 -20.55 2.47 4.98
N LYS A 103 -21.85 2.59 5.23
CA LYS A 103 -22.46 3.76 5.88
C LYS A 103 -22.67 3.54 7.39
N GLY A 104 -22.05 2.52 7.98
CA GLY A 104 -22.07 2.29 9.41
C GLY A 104 -23.43 1.82 9.95
N ALA A 105 -23.94 0.70 9.49
CA ALA A 105 -25.21 0.17 9.97
C ALA A 105 -25.13 -1.19 10.66
N ASP A 106 -24.03 -1.92 10.53
CA ASP A 106 -23.94 -3.30 11.01
C ASP A 106 -23.06 -3.40 12.27
N GLY A 107 -23.36 -4.35 13.14
CA GLY A 107 -22.74 -4.50 14.47
C GLY A 107 -21.20 -4.59 14.54
N TYR A 108 -20.54 -4.63 13.39
CA TYR A 108 -19.11 -4.48 13.22
C TYR A 108 -18.65 -3.02 13.44
N ASP A 109 -19.49 -2.07 13.13
CA ASP A 109 -19.18 -0.64 13.17
C ASP A 109 -19.14 -0.09 14.58
N SER A 110 -19.83 -0.71 15.53
CA SER A 110 -19.86 -0.24 16.92
C SER A 110 -18.48 -0.33 17.60
N MET A 111 -17.63 -1.26 17.19
CA MET A 111 -16.31 -1.47 17.75
C MET A 111 -15.34 -0.35 17.34
N TYR A 112 -15.48 0.18 16.13
CA TYR A 112 -14.60 1.21 15.58
C TYR A 112 -15.12 2.63 15.77
N LYS A 113 -16.42 2.79 15.98
CA LYS A 113 -17.10 4.10 16.05
C LYS A 113 -16.51 5.06 17.07
N ASN A 114 -15.93 4.56 18.15
CA ASN A 114 -15.34 5.38 19.21
C ASN A 114 -13.80 5.39 19.19
N VAL A 115 -13.17 4.61 18.30
CA VAL A 115 -11.72 4.41 18.30
C VAL A 115 -11.08 5.02 17.06
N ILE A 116 -11.79 5.07 15.94
CA ILE A 116 -11.26 5.54 14.66
C ILE A 116 -11.93 6.83 14.26
N THR A 117 -11.14 7.89 14.13
CA THR A 117 -11.61 9.20 13.66
C THR A 117 -12.10 9.11 12.22
N GLY A 118 -13.34 9.61 11.99
CA GLY A 118 -13.93 9.68 10.65
C GLY A 118 -14.65 8.41 10.18
N TYR A 119 -14.66 7.35 10.97
CA TYR A 119 -15.43 6.15 10.64
C TYR A 119 -16.92 6.32 10.99
N PRO A 120 -17.88 5.85 10.19
CA PRO A 120 -17.73 5.19 8.89
C PRO A 120 -17.41 6.17 7.76
N TYR A 121 -16.45 5.79 6.90
CA TYR A 121 -15.97 6.69 5.84
C TYR A 121 -16.96 6.88 4.71
N ALA A 122 -17.74 5.85 4.38
CA ALA A 122 -18.75 5.85 3.32
C ALA A 122 -18.27 6.46 1.99
N PHE A 123 -17.03 6.17 1.59
CA PHE A 123 -16.44 6.72 0.37
C PHE A 123 -17.23 6.30 -0.86
N LYS A 124 -17.48 7.27 -1.75
CA LYS A 124 -18.20 7.07 -3.02
C LYS A 124 -17.27 7.08 -4.24
N ASN A 125 -16.13 7.75 -4.12
CA ASN A 125 -15.15 7.85 -5.20
C ASN A 125 -14.50 6.47 -5.48
N PRO A 126 -14.02 6.24 -6.71
CA PRO A 126 -13.19 5.07 -7.01
C PRO A 126 -11.94 5.07 -6.14
N ILE A 127 -11.68 3.95 -5.49
CA ILE A 127 -10.48 3.69 -4.69
C ILE A 127 -10.00 2.30 -5.09
N ALA A 128 -8.75 2.19 -5.50
CA ALA A 128 -8.07 0.91 -5.64
C ALA A 128 -7.31 0.62 -4.36
N GLY A 129 -7.26 -0.64 -3.93
CA GLY A 129 -6.55 -0.97 -2.71
C GLY A 129 -6.35 -2.46 -2.51
N LYS A 130 -5.49 -2.79 -1.56
CA LYS A 130 -5.18 -4.18 -1.20
C LYS A 130 -4.85 -4.27 0.29
N THR A 131 -5.45 -5.24 0.96
CA THR A 131 -5.08 -5.64 2.32
C THR A 131 -4.00 -6.71 2.29
N GLY A 132 -3.16 -6.74 3.30
CA GLY A 132 -2.20 -7.81 3.55
C GLY A 132 -2.29 -8.27 5.00
N THR A 133 -2.02 -9.56 5.24
CA THR A 133 -1.95 -10.15 6.57
C THR A 133 -0.89 -11.23 6.54
N THR A 134 0.08 -11.17 7.44
CA THR A 134 1.11 -12.21 7.56
C THR A 134 0.61 -13.43 8.33
N GLN A 135 1.34 -14.55 8.21
CA GLN A 135 1.07 -15.73 8.99
C GLN A 135 1.08 -15.38 10.48
N ASN A 136 0.25 -16.08 11.26
CA ASN A 136 0.07 -15.83 12.69
C ASN A 136 -0.46 -14.42 13.04
N GLN A 137 -0.90 -13.64 12.08
CA GLN A 137 -1.41 -12.28 12.31
C GLN A 137 -0.39 -11.40 13.07
N SER A 138 0.89 -11.49 12.73
CA SER A 138 1.95 -10.67 13.34
C SER A 138 1.94 -9.24 12.82
N ASP A 139 1.49 -9.04 11.59
CA ASP A 139 1.27 -7.71 11.03
C ASP A 139 0.13 -7.65 10.01
N GLY A 140 -0.37 -6.45 9.81
CA GLY A 140 -1.41 -6.13 8.84
C GLY A 140 -1.02 -4.96 7.96
N TRP A 141 -1.36 -5.05 6.67
CA TRP A 141 -1.07 -4.06 5.65
C TRP A 141 -2.35 -3.55 4.99
N PHE A 142 -2.34 -2.30 4.63
CA PHE A 142 -3.27 -1.76 3.65
C PHE A 142 -2.56 -0.79 2.71
N MET A 143 -2.72 -1.00 1.42
CA MET A 143 -2.31 -0.09 0.37
C MET A 143 -3.56 0.45 -0.31
N GLY A 144 -3.67 1.77 -0.42
CA GLY A 144 -4.79 2.44 -1.07
C GLY A 144 -4.31 3.46 -2.08
N MET A 145 -5.05 3.64 -3.17
CA MET A 145 -4.74 4.65 -4.17
C MET A 145 -5.99 5.27 -4.78
N VAL A 146 -5.87 6.54 -5.09
CA VAL A 146 -6.73 7.33 -5.97
C VAL A 146 -5.83 8.00 -7.01
N PRO A 147 -6.36 8.64 -8.07
CA PRO A 147 -5.52 9.12 -9.18
C PRO A 147 -4.32 9.99 -8.81
N ASN A 148 -4.39 10.74 -7.71
CA ASN A 148 -3.35 11.69 -7.30
C ASN A 148 -2.74 11.40 -5.92
N LEU A 149 -3.04 10.24 -5.34
CA LEU A 149 -2.53 9.89 -4.00
C LEU A 149 -2.40 8.38 -3.87
N VAL A 150 -1.26 7.93 -3.36
CA VAL A 150 -1.03 6.56 -2.90
C VAL A 150 -0.72 6.60 -1.42
N THR A 151 -1.38 5.76 -0.65
CA THR A 151 -1.18 5.61 0.79
C THR A 151 -0.81 4.18 1.12
N GLY A 152 0.02 4.01 2.14
CA GLY A 152 0.33 2.71 2.70
C GLY A 152 0.31 2.77 4.21
N VAL A 153 -0.25 1.73 4.82
CA VAL A 153 -0.29 1.56 6.28
C VAL A 153 0.22 0.17 6.63
N TRP A 154 1.11 0.11 7.59
CA TRP A 154 1.58 -1.11 8.24
C TRP A 154 1.33 -1.02 9.74
N VAL A 155 0.81 -2.08 10.31
CA VAL A 155 0.59 -2.22 11.75
C VAL A 155 1.13 -3.57 12.19
N GLY A 156 2.09 -3.58 13.09
CA GLY A 156 2.71 -4.81 13.57
C GLY A 156 3.72 -4.56 14.69
N GLY A 157 4.29 -5.62 15.22
CA GLY A 157 5.41 -5.58 16.14
C GLY A 157 6.74 -5.76 15.41
N GLU A 158 7.82 -5.23 15.97
CA GLU A 158 9.17 -5.42 15.44
C GLU A 158 9.56 -6.92 15.42
N ASP A 159 9.11 -7.67 16.41
CA ASP A 159 9.32 -9.11 16.50
C ASP A 159 8.02 -9.85 16.10
N ARG A 160 8.13 -10.76 15.12
CA ARG A 160 7.01 -11.59 14.65
C ARG A 160 6.45 -12.57 15.67
N SER A 161 7.13 -12.79 16.80
CA SER A 161 6.58 -13.53 17.95
C SER A 161 5.45 -12.76 18.62
N VAL A 162 5.40 -11.43 18.46
CA VAL A 162 4.30 -10.58 18.90
C VAL A 162 3.21 -10.62 17.83
N HIS A 163 2.09 -11.25 18.15
CA HIS A 163 1.00 -11.44 17.19
C HIS A 163 -0.37 -11.38 17.87
N PHE A 164 -1.39 -11.13 17.08
CA PHE A 164 -2.78 -11.17 17.56
C PHE A 164 -3.25 -12.62 17.72
N LYS A 165 -4.10 -12.86 18.72
CA LYS A 165 -4.63 -14.22 19.01
C LYS A 165 -5.49 -14.81 17.90
N GLY A 166 -6.01 -13.99 16.99
CA GLY A 166 -6.87 -14.47 15.93
C GLY A 166 -7.00 -13.51 14.76
N ILE A 167 -7.38 -14.05 13.62
CA ILE A 167 -7.47 -13.33 12.36
C ILE A 167 -8.42 -12.12 12.45
N ARG A 168 -9.51 -12.22 13.17
CA ARG A 168 -10.51 -11.15 13.30
C ARG A 168 -9.93 -9.85 13.87
N SER A 169 -8.96 -9.92 14.76
CA SER A 169 -8.30 -8.75 15.36
C SER A 169 -6.95 -8.43 14.70
N GLY A 170 -6.36 -9.38 13.96
CA GLY A 170 -5.01 -9.28 13.41
C GLY A 170 -4.93 -9.17 11.89
N GLU A 171 -6.05 -9.19 11.16
CA GLU A 171 -5.99 -9.02 9.70
C GLU A 171 -5.86 -7.56 9.29
N GLY A 172 -5.15 -7.30 8.18
CA GLY A 172 -4.93 -5.96 7.65
C GLY A 172 -6.22 -5.20 7.34
N ALA A 173 -7.31 -5.93 7.07
CA ALA A 173 -8.64 -5.35 6.90
C ALA A 173 -9.19 -4.69 8.18
N HIS A 174 -8.73 -5.09 9.34
CA HIS A 174 -9.17 -4.54 10.64
C HIS A 174 -8.11 -3.67 11.31
N LEU A 175 -6.82 -3.91 11.04
CA LEU A 175 -5.71 -3.18 11.65
C LEU A 175 -5.28 -1.96 10.83
N ALA A 176 -4.92 -2.19 9.56
CA ALA A 176 -4.26 -1.19 8.73
C ALA A 176 -5.24 -0.37 7.87
N ARG A 177 -6.30 -1.01 7.34
CA ARG A 177 -7.28 -0.33 6.49
C ARG A 177 -8.00 0.84 7.16
N PRO A 178 -8.36 0.80 8.48
CA PRO A 178 -9.08 1.90 9.12
C PRO A 178 -8.24 3.16 9.37
N ILE A 179 -6.93 3.07 9.29
CA ILE A 179 -6.00 4.19 9.50
C ILE A 179 -5.86 5.00 8.21
#